data_db10c3b9296ba8865b23266401051424
#
_entry.id   db10c3b9296ba8865b23266401051424
#
_cell.length_a   1.000
_cell.length_b   1.000
_cell.length_c   1.000
_cell.angle_alpha   90.00
_cell.angle_beta   90.00
_cell.angle_gamma   90.00
#
_symmetry.space_group_name_H-M   'P 1'
#
loop_
_entity.id
_entity.type
_entity.pdbx_description
1 polymer ?
#
loop_
_entity_poly.entity_id
_entity_poly.type
_entity_poly.pdbx_seq_one_letter_code
_entity_poly.pdbx_strand_id
1 'polypeptide(L)'
;MSDLASLSRLARSNAQLPVGVYFDDTLLNQEIRQLFNQGPHYVGHELMVPNVGDYASLPWENDGRILTRDSQGIQLLSNVCRHRQAKMLTGRGNSNTIICPLHRWTYDLKGDLIGAPHFGETPCLNLSRYELQRWNGLLFENNGFDVAGLLKNLGVANDLNFDGYMLDHVEVHECDYNWKTFIEVYLEDYHVEPFHPGLGNFVECRDLKWELGEGYSVQTVGVNAALKKTRFECLRKMAPRSDALPWW
;
A
#
# COMPACT_ATOMS: atom_id res chain seq x y z
N MET A 1 19.09 25.49 -7.29
CA MET A 1 18.53 26.86 -7.12
C MET A 1 17.02 26.87 -6.88
N SER A 2 16.34 25.73 -6.86
CA SER A 2 14.91 25.63 -6.53
C SER A 2 14.59 25.92 -5.07
N ASP A 3 15.55 25.76 -4.20
CA ASP A 3 15.38 25.80 -2.74
C ASP A 3 15.27 27.20 -2.14
N LEU A 4 15.76 28.23 -2.81
CA LEU A 4 15.60 29.61 -2.34
C LEU A 4 14.11 30.05 -2.34
N ALA A 5 13.29 29.50 -3.23
CA ALA A 5 11.85 29.76 -3.23
C ALA A 5 11.14 29.02 -2.09
N SER A 6 11.59 27.82 -1.76
CA SER A 6 11.10 27.03 -0.62
C SER A 6 11.54 27.65 0.71
N LEU A 7 12.79 28.05 0.83
CA LEU A 7 13.31 28.79 1.99
C LEU A 7 12.59 30.14 2.18
N SER A 8 12.26 30.85 1.10
CA SER A 8 11.51 32.11 1.20
C SER A 8 10.04 31.90 1.58
N ARG A 9 9.45 30.75 1.25
CA ARG A 9 8.12 30.34 1.72
C ARG A 9 8.17 29.94 3.19
N LEU A 10 9.16 29.13 3.61
CA LEU A 10 9.37 28.78 5.01
C LEU A 10 9.62 30.00 5.89
N ALA A 11 10.40 30.96 5.42
CA ALA A 11 10.64 32.23 6.14
C ALA A 11 9.39 33.12 6.25
N ARG A 12 8.39 32.93 5.37
CA ARG A 12 7.13 33.68 5.40
C ARG A 12 5.97 32.97 6.09
N SER A 13 6.07 31.67 6.25
CA SER A 13 5.08 30.88 6.98
C SER A 13 5.62 30.57 8.39
N ASN A 14 4.92 30.99 9.42
CA ASN A 14 5.09 30.44 10.77
C ASN A 14 4.63 28.97 10.84
N ALA A 15 4.87 28.17 9.80
CA ALA A 15 4.27 26.87 9.57
C ALA A 15 5.18 25.70 9.97
N GLN A 16 6.23 25.97 10.72
CA GLN A 16 6.97 24.87 11.36
C GLN A 16 6.09 24.25 12.45
N LEU A 17 5.87 22.96 12.35
CA LEU A 17 5.21 22.22 13.42
C LEU A 17 6.08 22.30 14.68
N PRO A 18 5.50 22.58 15.86
CA PRO A 18 6.26 22.54 17.12
C PRO A 18 6.85 21.12 17.31
N VAL A 19 8.09 21.06 17.78
CA VAL A 19 8.79 19.76 18.00
C VAL A 19 7.97 18.79 18.87
N GLY A 20 7.21 19.30 19.83
CA GLY A 20 6.34 18.48 20.69
C GLY A 20 5.32 17.62 19.93
N VAL A 21 4.87 18.02 18.74
CA VAL A 21 3.85 17.25 17.98
C VAL A 21 4.36 15.90 17.45
N TYR A 22 5.68 15.70 17.43
CA TYR A 22 6.30 14.42 17.03
C TYR A 22 6.39 13.43 18.19
N PHE A 23 6.19 13.89 19.42
CA PHE A 23 6.37 13.11 20.65
C PHE A 23 5.13 13.07 21.55
N ASP A 24 4.03 13.74 21.17
CA ASP A 24 2.79 13.78 21.93
C ASP A 24 1.90 12.58 21.56
N ASP A 25 1.84 11.60 22.48
CA ASP A 25 1.00 10.41 22.31
C ASP A 25 -0.50 10.74 22.23
N THR A 26 -0.95 11.82 22.89
CA THR A 26 -2.36 12.24 22.81
C THR A 26 -2.70 12.71 21.39
N LEU A 27 -1.81 13.51 20.81
CA LEU A 27 -1.96 13.97 19.43
C LEU A 27 -1.86 12.80 18.46
N LEU A 28 -0.87 11.91 18.62
CA LEU A 28 -0.74 10.72 17.78
C LEU A 28 -2.02 9.87 17.80
N ASN A 29 -2.59 9.65 18.98
CA ASN A 29 -3.87 8.92 19.11
C ASN A 29 -5.04 9.62 18.43
N GLN A 30 -5.04 10.95 18.37
CA GLN A 30 -6.04 11.72 17.61
C GLN A 30 -5.81 11.57 16.09
N GLU A 31 -4.58 11.65 15.63
CA GLU A 31 -4.19 11.45 14.23
C GLU A 31 -4.59 10.05 13.75
N ILE A 32 -4.29 9.01 14.53
CA ILE A 32 -4.71 7.64 14.22
C ILE A 32 -6.22 7.56 14.05
N ARG A 33 -6.99 8.14 14.99
CA ARG A 33 -8.47 8.07 14.92
C ARG A 33 -9.06 8.88 13.78
N GLN A 34 -8.52 10.06 13.50
CA GLN A 34 -9.13 11.01 12.56
C GLN A 34 -8.59 10.90 11.14
N LEU A 35 -7.32 10.52 10.98
CA LEU A 35 -6.68 10.45 9.68
C LEU A 35 -6.60 8.99 9.20
N PHE A 36 -5.98 8.11 10.00
CA PHE A 36 -5.73 6.75 9.55
C PHE A 36 -6.98 5.86 9.61
N ASN A 37 -7.76 5.92 10.71
CA ASN A 37 -8.96 5.08 10.86
C ASN A 37 -10.16 5.56 10.04
N GLN A 38 -10.17 6.82 9.62
CA GLN A 38 -11.26 7.38 8.82
C GLN A 38 -10.89 7.58 7.35
N GLY A 39 -9.60 7.53 7.03
CA GLY A 39 -9.10 7.66 5.67
C GLY A 39 -9.27 6.38 4.83
N PRO A 40 -8.84 6.42 3.56
CA PRO A 40 -8.78 5.22 2.74
C PRO A 40 -7.74 4.25 3.30
N HIS A 41 -8.18 3.04 3.63
CA HIS A 41 -7.30 2.01 4.17
C HIS A 41 -6.71 1.18 3.04
N TYR A 42 -5.46 1.42 2.69
CA TYR A 42 -4.73 0.58 1.76
C TYR A 42 -4.48 -0.79 2.39
N VAL A 43 -4.87 -1.84 1.67
CA VAL A 43 -4.75 -3.24 2.11
C VAL A 43 -3.61 -3.97 1.41
N GLY A 44 -3.38 -3.65 0.12
CA GLY A 44 -2.40 -4.34 -0.69
C GLY A 44 -2.69 -4.20 -2.18
N HIS A 45 -2.07 -5.06 -2.99
CA HIS A 45 -2.23 -5.06 -4.43
C HIS A 45 -2.75 -6.41 -4.92
N GLU A 46 -3.54 -6.41 -5.99
CA GLU A 46 -4.08 -7.66 -6.59
C GLU A 46 -2.99 -8.63 -7.05
N LEU A 47 -1.78 -8.15 -7.35
CA LEU A 47 -0.60 -8.96 -7.65
C LEU A 47 -0.12 -9.81 -6.47
N MET A 48 -0.62 -9.57 -5.26
CA MET A 48 -0.35 -10.43 -4.11
C MET A 48 -1.03 -11.79 -4.25
N VAL A 49 -2.16 -11.83 -4.97
CA VAL A 49 -2.98 -13.03 -5.20
C VAL A 49 -3.41 -13.08 -6.68
N PRO A 50 -2.47 -13.28 -7.64
CA PRO A 50 -2.75 -13.17 -9.07
C PRO A 50 -3.65 -14.28 -9.62
N ASN A 51 -3.64 -15.48 -9.03
CA ASN A 51 -4.35 -16.65 -9.55
C ASN A 51 -5.46 -17.12 -8.60
N VAL A 52 -6.46 -17.82 -9.14
CA VAL A 52 -7.47 -18.50 -8.32
C VAL A 52 -6.79 -19.53 -7.42
N GLY A 53 -7.16 -19.53 -6.15
CA GLY A 53 -6.52 -20.33 -5.10
C GLY A 53 -5.40 -19.59 -4.35
N ASP A 54 -4.89 -18.48 -4.87
CA ASP A 54 -3.84 -17.74 -4.18
C ASP A 54 -4.35 -17.11 -2.89
N TYR A 55 -3.46 -17.09 -1.90
CA TYR A 55 -3.64 -16.35 -0.66
C TYR A 55 -2.37 -15.56 -0.30
N ALA A 56 -2.56 -14.47 0.44
CA ALA A 56 -1.48 -13.67 1.02
C ALA A 56 -1.92 -13.12 2.37
N SER A 57 -1.21 -13.47 3.45
CA SER A 57 -1.42 -12.83 4.75
C SER A 57 -0.85 -11.41 4.75
N LEU A 58 -1.35 -10.56 5.63
CA LEU A 58 -0.94 -9.16 5.74
C LEU A 58 0.04 -8.99 6.92
N PRO A 59 1.37 -9.03 6.70
CA PRO A 59 2.34 -9.02 7.77
C PRO A 59 2.34 -7.72 8.58
N TRP A 60 1.99 -6.58 7.96
CA TRP A 60 1.83 -5.30 8.66
C TRP A 60 0.62 -5.25 9.62
N GLU A 61 -0.23 -6.27 9.59
CA GLU A 61 -1.34 -6.49 10.52
C GLU A 61 -1.11 -7.72 11.40
N ASN A 62 0.14 -8.10 11.63
CA ASN A 62 0.51 -9.34 12.34
C ASN A 62 -0.17 -10.59 11.75
N ASP A 63 -0.40 -10.63 10.45
CA ASP A 63 -1.18 -11.65 9.72
C ASP A 63 -2.61 -11.83 10.25
N GLY A 64 -3.20 -10.80 10.84
CA GLY A 64 -4.57 -10.88 11.38
C GLY A 64 -5.63 -11.01 10.29
N ARG A 65 -5.32 -10.52 9.07
CA ARG A 65 -6.16 -10.65 7.89
C ARG A 65 -5.40 -11.30 6.74
N ILE A 66 -6.16 -11.76 5.73
CA ILE A 66 -5.64 -12.46 4.57
C ILE A 66 -6.41 -12.05 3.32
N LEU A 67 -5.67 -11.82 2.25
CA LEU A 67 -6.24 -11.77 0.90
C LEU A 67 -6.32 -13.18 0.35
N THR A 68 -7.45 -13.50 -0.28
CA THR A 68 -7.65 -14.74 -1.04
C THR A 68 -8.23 -14.43 -2.39
N ARG A 69 -8.00 -15.27 -3.39
CA ARG A 69 -8.67 -15.15 -4.69
C ARG A 69 -9.46 -16.41 -4.99
N ASP A 70 -10.75 -16.25 -5.13
CA ASP A 70 -11.65 -17.27 -5.66
C ASP A 70 -12.00 -17.02 -7.13
N SER A 71 -12.91 -17.83 -7.69
CA SER A 71 -13.39 -17.67 -9.07
C SER A 71 -14.23 -16.40 -9.33
N GLN A 72 -14.65 -15.71 -8.26
CA GLN A 72 -15.47 -14.49 -8.34
C GLN A 72 -14.63 -13.22 -8.11
N GLY A 73 -13.43 -13.35 -7.54
CA GLY A 73 -12.53 -12.23 -7.31
C GLY A 73 -11.69 -12.34 -6.05
N ILE A 74 -11.25 -11.20 -5.55
CA ILE A 74 -10.41 -11.10 -4.35
C ILE A 74 -11.31 -10.85 -3.14
N GLN A 75 -11.03 -11.58 -2.06
CA GLN A 75 -11.67 -11.43 -0.76
C GLN A 75 -10.65 -10.95 0.26
N LEU A 76 -11.08 -10.12 1.19
CA LEU A 76 -10.34 -9.80 2.41
C LEU A 76 -11.04 -10.46 3.58
N LEU A 77 -10.35 -11.37 4.25
CA LEU A 77 -10.92 -12.21 5.30
C LEU A 77 -10.12 -12.06 6.60
N SER A 78 -10.79 -12.28 7.73
CA SER A 78 -10.09 -12.54 8.99
C SER A 78 -9.27 -13.84 8.86
N ASN A 79 -8.00 -13.79 9.23
CA ASN A 79 -7.11 -14.95 9.27
C ASN A 79 -7.14 -15.66 10.64
N VAL A 80 -8.16 -15.38 11.43
CA VAL A 80 -8.32 -15.90 12.80
C VAL A 80 -9.48 -16.90 12.83
N CYS A 81 -9.17 -18.13 13.18
CA CYS A 81 -10.14 -19.22 13.27
C CYS A 81 -11.25 -18.92 14.28
N ARG A 82 -12.51 -19.09 13.87
CA ARG A 82 -13.68 -18.82 14.71
C ARG A 82 -13.85 -19.79 15.87
N HIS A 83 -13.10 -20.90 15.89
CA HIS A 83 -13.16 -21.90 16.98
C HIS A 83 -12.41 -21.40 18.23
N ARG A 84 -11.07 -21.29 18.15
CA ARG A 84 -10.22 -20.92 19.28
C ARG A 84 -9.18 -19.87 18.91
N GLN A 85 -9.51 -19.01 17.95
CA GLN A 85 -8.76 -17.80 17.59
C GLN A 85 -7.29 -18.06 17.21
N ALA A 86 -7.00 -19.22 16.62
CA ALA A 86 -5.70 -19.48 16.06
C ALA A 86 -5.51 -18.74 14.74
N LYS A 87 -4.34 -18.18 14.52
CA LYS A 87 -3.89 -17.70 13.21
C LYS A 87 -3.80 -18.91 12.26
N MET A 88 -4.35 -18.80 11.06
CA MET A 88 -4.49 -19.96 10.18
C MET A 88 -3.39 -20.06 9.13
N LEU A 89 -3.07 -18.96 8.48
CA LEU A 89 -2.10 -18.92 7.40
C LEU A 89 -1.06 -17.81 7.63
N THR A 90 0.14 -18.00 7.07
CA THR A 90 1.21 -16.99 7.07
C THR A 90 1.84 -16.96 5.69
N GLY A 91 2.33 -15.78 5.28
CA GLY A 91 2.99 -15.60 4.00
C GLY A 91 2.04 -15.74 2.81
N ARG A 92 2.54 -16.28 1.71
CA ARG A 92 1.83 -16.44 0.44
C ARG A 92 1.81 -17.90 0.01
N GLY A 93 0.75 -18.30 -0.68
CA GLY A 93 0.62 -19.65 -1.22
C GLY A 93 -0.62 -19.81 -2.08
N ASN A 94 -0.86 -21.06 -2.49
CA ASN A 94 -2.04 -21.43 -3.26
C ASN A 94 -2.73 -22.64 -2.62
N SER A 95 -4.02 -22.55 -2.38
CA SER A 95 -4.85 -23.61 -1.81
C SER A 95 -6.32 -23.37 -2.15
N ASN A 96 -7.09 -24.42 -2.28
CA ASN A 96 -8.54 -24.31 -2.50
C ASN A 96 -9.34 -24.10 -1.20
N THR A 97 -8.70 -24.24 -0.04
CA THR A 97 -9.35 -24.12 1.27
C THR A 97 -8.37 -23.56 2.29
N ILE A 98 -8.90 -22.92 3.33
CA ILE A 98 -8.16 -22.44 4.50
C ILE A 98 -8.39 -23.44 5.64
N ILE A 99 -7.34 -24.11 6.11
CA ILE A 99 -7.46 -25.12 7.14
C ILE A 99 -6.76 -24.66 8.41
N CYS A 100 -7.51 -24.57 9.50
CA CYS A 100 -6.96 -24.23 10.80
C CYS A 100 -5.96 -25.29 11.27
N PRO A 101 -4.73 -24.92 11.67
CA PRO A 101 -3.70 -25.87 12.07
C PRO A 101 -4.03 -26.61 13.39
N LEU A 102 -4.86 -26.03 14.28
CA LEU A 102 -5.16 -26.62 15.59
C LEU A 102 -6.17 -27.78 15.51
N HIS A 103 -7.37 -27.51 14.99
CA HIS A 103 -8.47 -28.49 15.05
C HIS A 103 -9.08 -28.77 13.67
N ARG A 104 -8.37 -28.40 12.60
CA ARG A 104 -8.77 -28.71 11.21
C ARG A 104 -10.11 -28.13 10.79
N TRP A 105 -10.59 -27.06 11.45
CA TRP A 105 -11.71 -26.30 10.91
C TRP A 105 -11.32 -25.78 9.53
N THR A 106 -12.18 -26.02 8.56
CA THR A 106 -11.90 -25.77 7.15
C THR A 106 -12.87 -24.74 6.61
N TYR A 107 -12.33 -23.72 5.98
CA TYR A 107 -13.08 -22.66 5.32
C TYR A 107 -12.78 -22.68 3.82
N ASP A 108 -13.74 -22.25 3.01
CA ASP A 108 -13.46 -21.96 1.62
C ASP A 108 -12.75 -20.60 1.46
N LEU A 109 -12.40 -20.24 0.23
CA LEU A 109 -11.71 -18.99 -0.07
C LEU A 109 -12.60 -17.73 0.05
N LYS A 110 -13.90 -17.91 0.27
CA LYS A 110 -14.84 -16.84 0.60
C LYS A 110 -15.00 -16.65 2.10
N GLY A 111 -14.41 -17.56 2.90
CA GLY A 111 -14.50 -17.54 4.35
C GLY A 111 -15.69 -18.29 4.91
N ASP A 112 -16.44 -19.06 4.12
CA ASP A 112 -17.52 -19.90 4.61
C ASP A 112 -16.93 -21.15 5.30
N LEU A 113 -17.44 -21.47 6.49
CA LEU A 113 -17.04 -22.69 7.20
C LEU A 113 -17.66 -23.92 6.52
N ILE A 114 -16.82 -24.76 5.91
CA ILE A 114 -17.25 -25.94 5.15
C ILE A 114 -16.94 -27.25 5.87
N GLY A 115 -16.21 -27.21 6.98
CA GLY A 115 -15.92 -28.40 7.78
C GLY A 115 -15.49 -28.08 9.20
N ALA A 116 -16.10 -28.75 10.16
CA ALA A 116 -15.82 -28.65 11.60
C ALA A 116 -15.74 -30.05 12.20
N PRO A 117 -14.56 -30.72 12.19
CA PRO A 117 -14.40 -32.04 12.77
C PRO A 117 -14.88 -32.10 14.22
N HIS A 118 -15.51 -33.24 14.59
CA HIS A 118 -16.10 -33.51 15.91
C HIS A 118 -17.37 -32.71 16.24
N PHE A 119 -17.92 -31.96 15.30
CA PHE A 119 -19.25 -31.36 15.43
C PHE A 119 -20.25 -32.18 14.61
N GLY A 120 -21.40 -32.49 15.20
CA GLY A 120 -22.44 -33.28 14.50
C GLY A 120 -23.03 -32.50 13.31
N GLU A 121 -23.12 -31.19 13.45
CA GLU A 121 -23.51 -30.24 12.39
C GLU A 121 -22.44 -29.14 12.28
N THR A 122 -22.15 -28.67 11.07
CA THR A 122 -21.23 -27.56 10.86
C THR A 122 -21.84 -26.28 11.41
N PRO A 123 -21.25 -25.62 12.40
CA PRO A 123 -21.81 -24.40 12.97
C PRO A 123 -21.74 -23.23 11.96
N CYS A 124 -22.67 -22.30 12.04
CA CYS A 124 -22.64 -21.07 11.22
C CYS A 124 -21.59 -20.07 11.74
N LEU A 125 -20.32 -20.41 11.64
CA LEU A 125 -19.18 -19.62 12.14
C LEU A 125 -18.19 -19.30 11.01
N ASN A 126 -18.67 -18.56 10.01
CA ASN A 126 -17.87 -18.06 8.89
C ASN A 126 -16.81 -17.05 9.36
N LEU A 127 -15.73 -16.90 8.61
CA LEU A 127 -14.75 -15.86 8.83
C LEU A 127 -15.39 -14.48 8.58
N SER A 128 -14.93 -13.47 9.31
CA SER A 128 -15.31 -12.08 9.00
C SER A 128 -14.76 -11.71 7.63
N ARG A 129 -15.60 -11.07 6.84
CA ARG A 129 -15.29 -10.56 5.50
C ARG A 129 -15.27 -9.05 5.57
N TYR A 130 -14.35 -8.45 4.83
CA TYR A 130 -14.21 -7.00 4.72
C TYR A 130 -14.39 -6.63 3.26
N GLU A 131 -15.21 -5.63 2.99
CA GLU A 131 -15.44 -5.17 1.65
C GLU A 131 -14.21 -4.45 1.10
N LEU A 132 -13.90 -4.69 -0.18
CA LEU A 132 -12.77 -4.09 -0.87
C LEU A 132 -13.24 -3.13 -1.95
N GLN A 133 -12.53 -2.01 -2.06
CA GLN A 133 -12.49 -1.17 -3.25
C GLN A 133 -11.21 -1.43 -4.03
N ARG A 134 -11.27 -1.27 -5.32
CA ARG A 134 -10.13 -1.47 -6.21
C ARG A 134 -9.93 -0.24 -7.09
N TRP A 135 -8.68 0.20 -7.16
CA TRP A 135 -8.26 1.24 -8.08
C TRP A 135 -6.89 0.90 -8.67
N ASN A 136 -6.79 0.74 -10.00
CA ASN A 136 -5.57 0.36 -10.72
C ASN A 136 -4.79 -0.83 -10.08
N GLY A 137 -5.50 -1.85 -9.60
CA GLY A 137 -4.91 -3.00 -8.93
C GLY A 137 -4.61 -2.81 -7.45
N LEU A 138 -4.55 -1.58 -6.96
CA LEU A 138 -4.48 -1.29 -5.53
C LEU A 138 -5.80 -1.64 -4.85
N LEU A 139 -5.70 -2.28 -3.69
CA LEU A 139 -6.83 -2.73 -2.89
C LEU A 139 -6.96 -1.86 -1.64
N PHE A 140 -8.16 -1.38 -1.41
CA PHE A 140 -8.51 -0.58 -0.22
C PHE A 140 -9.71 -1.21 0.46
N GLU A 141 -9.76 -1.13 1.78
CA GLU A 141 -10.95 -1.50 2.54
C GLU A 141 -12.08 -0.48 2.28
N ASN A 142 -13.28 -0.97 2.01
CA ASN A 142 -14.45 -0.11 1.81
C ASN A 142 -15.01 0.35 3.15
N ASN A 143 -14.49 1.44 3.65
CA ASN A 143 -14.88 2.09 4.90
C ASN A 143 -15.75 3.35 4.71
N GLY A 144 -16.36 3.49 3.52
CA GLY A 144 -17.18 4.64 3.14
C GLY A 144 -16.45 5.73 2.36
N PHE A 145 -15.15 5.60 2.13
CA PHE A 145 -14.39 6.46 1.21
C PHE A 145 -14.54 5.98 -0.23
N ASP A 146 -14.85 6.89 -1.14
CA ASP A 146 -14.79 6.63 -2.58
C ASP A 146 -13.39 6.94 -3.12
N VAL A 147 -12.50 5.96 -3.10
CA VAL A 147 -11.12 6.10 -3.58
C VAL A 147 -11.07 6.48 -5.06
N ALA A 148 -11.92 5.87 -5.89
CA ALA A 148 -11.96 6.18 -7.32
C ALA A 148 -12.41 7.63 -7.57
N GLY A 149 -13.40 8.10 -6.81
CA GLY A 149 -13.85 9.50 -6.85
C GLY A 149 -12.78 10.47 -6.41
N LEU A 150 -12.03 10.17 -5.34
CA LEU A 150 -10.92 11.00 -4.87
C LEU A 150 -9.80 11.12 -5.92
N LEU A 151 -9.48 10.03 -6.61
CA LEU A 151 -8.38 9.94 -7.56
C LEU A 151 -8.78 10.21 -9.02
N LYS A 152 -10.05 10.60 -9.28
CA LYS A 152 -10.58 10.78 -10.65
C LYS A 152 -9.82 11.81 -11.49
N ASN A 153 -9.21 12.82 -10.84
CA ASN A 153 -8.49 13.90 -11.50
C ASN A 153 -6.96 13.72 -11.41
N LEU A 154 -6.49 12.59 -10.92
CA LEU A 154 -5.06 12.30 -10.79
C LEU A 154 -4.41 12.24 -12.17
N GLY A 155 -3.52 13.20 -12.50
CA GLY A 155 -2.92 13.34 -13.81
C GLY A 155 -2.08 12.15 -14.24
N VAL A 156 -1.40 11.51 -13.28
CA VAL A 156 -0.54 10.33 -13.50
C VAL A 156 -1.28 8.99 -13.38
N ALA A 157 -2.61 8.99 -13.27
CA ALA A 157 -3.39 7.75 -13.08
C ALA A 157 -3.13 6.68 -14.17
N ASN A 158 -2.90 7.12 -15.41
CA ASN A 158 -2.61 6.20 -16.53
C ASN A 158 -1.20 5.61 -16.47
N ASP A 159 -0.28 6.25 -15.76
CA ASP A 159 1.08 5.77 -15.58
C ASP A 159 1.17 4.74 -14.44
N LEU A 160 0.16 4.72 -13.57
CA LEU A 160 -0.01 3.74 -12.50
C LEU A 160 -0.74 2.48 -13.02
N ASN A 161 -0.26 1.93 -14.13
CA ASN A 161 -0.75 0.67 -14.69
C ASN A 161 0.27 -0.44 -14.41
N PHE A 162 -0.18 -1.45 -13.69
CA PHE A 162 0.66 -2.59 -13.28
C PHE A 162 0.44 -3.85 -14.15
N ASP A 163 -0.19 -3.71 -15.33
CA ASP A 163 -0.37 -4.82 -16.26
C ASP A 163 0.99 -5.39 -16.69
N GLY A 164 1.15 -6.70 -16.54
CA GLY A 164 2.41 -7.37 -16.85
C GLY A 164 3.49 -7.32 -15.76
N TYR A 165 3.22 -6.66 -14.64
CA TYR A 165 4.07 -6.71 -13.46
C TYR A 165 3.80 -7.98 -12.64
N MET A 166 4.80 -8.37 -11.86
CA MET A 166 4.71 -9.42 -10.85
C MET A 166 5.20 -8.87 -9.52
N LEU A 167 4.53 -9.27 -8.45
CA LEU A 167 5.01 -8.96 -7.12
C LEU A 167 6.23 -9.82 -6.80
N ASP A 168 7.37 -9.19 -6.59
CA ASP A 168 8.59 -9.85 -6.16
C ASP A 168 8.49 -10.23 -4.67
N HIS A 169 8.54 -9.27 -3.78
CA HIS A 169 8.42 -9.50 -2.34
C HIS A 169 7.79 -8.31 -1.62
N VAL A 170 7.49 -8.51 -0.35
CA VAL A 170 7.02 -7.47 0.58
C VAL A 170 7.95 -7.46 1.78
N GLU A 171 8.47 -6.28 2.10
CA GLU A 171 9.24 -6.04 3.33
C GLU A 171 8.46 -5.11 4.26
N VAL A 172 8.54 -5.38 5.55
CA VAL A 172 7.96 -4.55 6.60
C VAL A 172 9.08 -4.09 7.52
N HIS A 173 9.23 -2.79 7.65
CA HIS A 173 10.22 -2.19 8.53
C HIS A 173 9.53 -1.45 9.67
N GLU A 174 9.89 -1.76 10.91
CA GLU A 174 9.51 -0.97 12.07
C GLU A 174 10.49 0.19 12.24
N CYS A 175 9.95 1.40 12.37
CA CYS A 175 10.75 2.61 12.45
C CYS A 175 10.44 3.37 13.74
N ASP A 176 11.49 3.73 14.50
CA ASP A 176 11.39 4.45 15.79
C ASP A 176 11.24 5.98 15.59
N TYR A 177 10.36 6.38 14.67
CA TYR A 177 10.06 7.79 14.46
C TYR A 177 8.59 8.02 14.08
N ASN A 178 8.14 9.26 14.26
CA ASN A 178 6.77 9.65 13.96
C ASN A 178 6.53 9.64 12.44
N TRP A 179 5.36 9.21 12.01
CA TRP A 179 4.96 9.15 10.59
C TRP A 179 5.10 10.50 9.86
N LYS A 180 4.94 11.63 10.57
CA LYS A 180 5.12 12.98 9.99
C LYS A 180 6.55 13.20 9.50
N THR A 181 7.55 12.70 10.24
CA THR A 181 8.96 12.78 9.83
C THR A 181 9.19 12.06 8.49
N PHE A 182 8.55 10.91 8.29
CA PHE A 182 8.63 10.19 7.02
C PHE A 182 8.06 11.03 5.86
N ILE A 183 6.87 11.60 6.05
CA ILE A 183 6.24 12.45 5.03
C ILE A 183 7.09 13.68 4.73
N GLU A 184 7.64 14.34 5.75
CA GLU A 184 8.47 15.55 5.58
C GLU A 184 9.71 15.31 4.73
N VAL A 185 10.38 14.15 4.88
CA VAL A 185 11.51 13.76 4.04
C VAL A 185 11.09 13.62 2.58
N TYR A 186 9.87 13.11 2.32
CA TYR A 186 9.34 13.00 0.96
C TYR A 186 8.87 14.33 0.37
N LEU A 187 8.64 15.35 1.17
CA LEU A 187 8.19 16.66 0.70
C LEU A 187 9.32 17.55 0.14
N GLU A 188 10.56 17.07 0.17
CA GLU A 188 11.71 17.80 -0.36
C GLU A 188 12.65 16.86 -1.12
N ASP A 189 13.55 17.39 -1.92
CA ASP A 189 14.44 16.64 -2.79
C ASP A 189 15.94 16.95 -2.57
N TYR A 190 16.26 17.95 -1.79
CA TYR A 190 17.66 18.41 -1.62
C TYR A 190 18.53 17.43 -0.84
N HIS A 191 17.92 16.52 -0.05
CA HIS A 191 18.64 15.44 0.62
C HIS A 191 19.12 14.33 -0.33
N VAL A 192 18.52 14.23 -1.54
CA VAL A 192 18.79 13.14 -2.47
C VAL A 192 20.26 13.12 -2.90
N GLU A 193 20.85 14.26 -3.28
CA GLU A 193 22.24 14.31 -3.71
C GLU A 193 23.22 13.88 -2.61
N PRO A 194 23.14 14.41 -1.35
CA PRO A 194 24.09 14.06 -0.30
C PRO A 194 23.87 12.69 0.32
N PHE A 195 22.62 12.20 0.42
CA PHE A 195 22.31 10.95 1.13
C PHE A 195 22.01 9.78 0.20
N HIS A 196 21.60 10.04 -1.03
CA HIS A 196 21.30 9.02 -2.04
C HIS A 196 22.09 9.23 -3.34
N PRO A 197 23.43 9.19 -3.30
CA PRO A 197 24.26 9.49 -4.48
C PRO A 197 23.99 8.52 -5.65
N GLY A 198 23.56 7.29 -5.37
CA GLY A 198 23.11 6.33 -6.37
C GLY A 198 21.86 6.78 -7.10
N LEU A 199 20.88 7.33 -6.37
CA LEU A 199 19.62 7.82 -6.92
C LEU A 199 19.85 9.06 -7.81
N GLY A 200 20.75 9.96 -7.44
CA GLY A 200 21.13 11.13 -8.25
C GLY A 200 21.65 10.80 -9.65
N ASN A 201 22.07 9.56 -9.90
CA ASN A 201 22.41 9.10 -11.24
C ASN A 201 21.17 8.84 -12.13
N PHE A 202 20.00 8.68 -11.54
CA PHE A 202 18.76 8.31 -12.22
C PHE A 202 17.77 9.46 -12.28
N VAL A 203 17.65 10.24 -11.22
CA VAL A 203 16.68 11.33 -11.12
C VAL A 203 17.36 12.69 -11.24
N GLU A 204 16.61 13.65 -11.74
CA GLU A 204 16.98 15.06 -11.77
C GLU A 204 16.01 15.86 -10.89
N CYS A 205 16.44 16.17 -9.69
CA CYS A 205 15.63 16.86 -8.68
C CYS A 205 15.27 18.30 -9.08
N ARG A 206 15.98 18.87 -10.07
CA ARG A 206 15.67 20.23 -10.60
C ARG A 206 14.31 20.32 -11.30
N ASP A 207 13.79 19.19 -11.77
CA ASP A 207 12.50 19.07 -12.45
C ASP A 207 11.38 18.60 -11.50
N LEU A 208 11.54 18.79 -10.19
CA LEU A 208 10.53 18.45 -9.20
C LEU A 208 9.23 19.21 -9.47
N LYS A 209 8.15 18.48 -9.61
CA LYS A 209 6.80 19.00 -9.83
C LYS A 209 5.84 18.43 -8.81
N TRP A 210 4.86 19.24 -8.44
CA TRP A 210 3.79 18.87 -7.55
C TRP A 210 2.44 18.98 -8.25
N GLU A 211 1.62 17.97 -8.08
CA GLU A 211 0.20 17.99 -8.39
C GLU A 211 -0.56 17.82 -7.07
N LEU A 212 -1.46 18.74 -6.76
CA LEU A 212 -2.26 18.74 -5.54
C LEU A 212 -3.73 18.61 -5.92
N GLY A 213 -4.39 17.60 -5.40
CA GLY A 213 -5.84 17.38 -5.52
C GLY A 213 -6.53 17.46 -4.17
N GLU A 214 -7.85 17.30 -4.16
CA GLU A 214 -8.65 17.33 -2.93
C GLU A 214 -8.34 16.14 -2.00
N GLY A 215 -7.98 15.00 -2.54
CA GLY A 215 -7.68 13.79 -1.79
C GLY A 215 -6.32 13.17 -2.07
N TYR A 216 -5.43 13.87 -2.78
CA TYR A 216 -4.11 13.36 -3.13
C TYR A 216 -3.06 14.47 -3.30
N SER A 217 -1.81 14.09 -3.16
CA SER A 217 -0.67 14.87 -3.64
C SER A 217 0.28 13.94 -4.41
N VAL A 218 0.82 14.44 -5.51
CA VAL A 218 1.79 13.73 -6.34
C VAL A 218 3.04 14.56 -6.49
N GLN A 219 4.17 13.91 -6.24
CA GLN A 219 5.48 14.46 -6.52
C GLN A 219 6.09 13.70 -7.70
N THR A 220 6.52 14.40 -8.72
CA THR A 220 7.25 13.83 -9.85
C THR A 220 8.61 14.48 -9.99
N VAL A 221 9.62 13.69 -10.29
CA VAL A 221 10.99 14.15 -10.54
C VAL A 221 11.39 13.87 -11.97
N GLY A 222 12.29 14.68 -12.51
CA GLY A 222 12.86 14.47 -13.83
C GLY A 222 13.75 13.21 -13.86
N VAL A 223 13.90 12.62 -15.05
CA VAL A 223 14.88 11.55 -15.31
C VAL A 223 16.13 12.18 -15.88
N ASN A 224 17.30 11.78 -15.36
CA ASN A 224 18.59 12.30 -15.84
C ASN A 224 18.74 12.11 -17.36
N ALA A 225 19.07 13.21 -18.06
CA ALA A 225 19.14 13.25 -19.52
C ALA A 225 20.13 12.22 -20.12
N ALA A 226 21.17 11.83 -19.37
CA ALA A 226 22.11 10.78 -19.79
C ALA A 226 21.43 9.39 -19.90
N LEU A 227 20.42 9.13 -19.10
CA LEU A 227 19.64 7.88 -19.13
C LEU A 227 18.60 7.86 -20.25
N LYS A 228 18.09 9.03 -20.65
CA LYS A 228 17.15 9.14 -21.77
C LYS A 228 17.74 8.60 -23.08
N LYS A 229 19.07 8.61 -23.24
CA LYS A 229 19.75 8.23 -24.48
C LYS A 229 20.20 6.77 -24.60
N THR A 230 20.44 6.03 -23.52
CA THR A 230 21.18 4.75 -23.63
C THR A 230 20.56 3.55 -22.94
N ARG A 231 19.80 3.71 -21.87
CA ARG A 231 19.26 2.58 -21.10
C ARG A 231 17.73 2.50 -21.12
N PHE A 232 17.09 3.61 -21.27
CA PHE A 232 15.61 3.67 -21.37
C PHE A 232 15.08 3.10 -22.69
N GLU A 233 15.83 3.11 -23.77
CA GLU A 233 15.45 2.36 -24.98
C GLU A 233 15.41 0.86 -24.74
N CYS A 234 16.24 0.33 -23.88
CA CYS A 234 16.22 -1.08 -23.51
C CYS A 234 15.06 -1.40 -22.55
N LEU A 235 14.81 -0.56 -21.55
CA LEU A 235 13.69 -0.71 -20.61
C LEU A 235 12.35 -0.37 -21.29
N ARG A 236 12.33 0.59 -22.22
CA ARG A 236 11.16 0.90 -23.05
C ARG A 236 10.75 -0.26 -23.98
N LYS A 237 11.71 -1.12 -24.36
CA LYS A 237 11.44 -2.36 -25.10
C LYS A 237 10.95 -3.48 -24.19
N MET A 238 11.20 -3.41 -22.89
CA MET A 238 10.75 -4.38 -21.88
C MET A 238 9.45 -3.95 -21.18
N ALA A 239 9.14 -2.66 -21.16
CA ALA A 239 7.88 -2.09 -20.64
C ALA A 239 7.26 -1.18 -21.71
N PRO A 240 6.29 -1.65 -22.49
CA PRO A 240 5.62 -0.80 -23.46
C PRO A 240 4.70 0.18 -22.76
N ARG A 241 5.12 1.44 -22.70
CA ARG A 241 4.39 2.65 -22.26
C ARG A 241 4.60 3.08 -20.80
N SER A 242 5.46 4.05 -20.65
CA SER A 242 5.30 5.34 -19.98
C SER A 242 6.65 6.05 -19.90
N ASP A 243 6.67 7.36 -20.11
CA ASP A 243 7.87 8.19 -19.97
C ASP A 243 8.18 8.54 -18.50
N ALA A 244 7.37 8.05 -17.58
CA ALA A 244 7.52 8.17 -16.13
C ALA A 244 7.61 6.78 -15.49
N LEU A 245 8.65 6.53 -14.71
CA LEU A 245 8.71 5.38 -13.82
C LEU A 245 8.03 5.75 -12.51
N PRO A 246 7.05 4.96 -12.02
CA PRO A 246 6.63 5.08 -10.64
C PRO A 246 7.78 4.64 -9.73
N TRP A 247 8.14 5.49 -8.80
CA TRP A 247 9.12 5.18 -7.78
C TRP A 247 8.41 4.75 -6.50
N TRP A 248 8.80 3.59 -6.05
CA TRP A 248 8.55 3.07 -4.70
C TRP A 248 9.84 3.08 -3.90
#